data_2ba68efaa46a0a02280a78d6a986a50e
#
_entry.id   2ba68efaa46a0a02280a78d6a986a50e
#
_cell.length_a   1.000
_cell.length_b   1.000
_cell.length_c   1.000
_cell.angle_alpha   90.00
_cell.angle_beta   90.00
_cell.angle_gamma   90.00
#
_symmetry.space_group_name_H-M   'P 1'
#
loop_
_entity.id
_entity.type
_entity.pdbx_description
1 polymer ?
#
loop_
_entity_poly.entity_id
_entity_poly.type
_entity_poly.pdbx_seq_one_letter_code
_entity_poly.pdbx_strand_id
1 'polypeptide(L)'
;MREEIAAAVVFVTRLIKLNDSIPKEKVEEFSSELSSALVEKFKNHWYETEPTKGQGYRCIRINPSEPIDPAILKAANQCGLQYTDLNLPQELTLWVDPKEVCCRYVFVIIVYDIFFNNLFKVLPKHLLQI
;
A
#
# COMPACT_ATOMS: atom_id res chain seq x y z
N MET A 1 7.42 -7.19 -10.27
CA MET A 1 7.22 -6.90 -8.83
C MET A 1 7.51 -5.44 -8.47
N ARG A 2 8.56 -4.86 -9.00
CA ARG A 2 8.95 -3.48 -8.63
C ARG A 2 7.93 -2.42 -9.01
N GLU A 3 7.32 -2.54 -10.19
CA GLU A 3 6.33 -1.56 -10.65
C GLU A 3 5.08 -1.57 -9.77
N GLU A 4 4.66 -2.75 -9.37
CA GLU A 4 3.48 -2.92 -8.51
C GLU A 4 3.74 -2.38 -7.11
N ILE A 5 4.90 -2.67 -6.56
CA ILE A 5 5.30 -2.13 -5.26
C ILE A 5 5.40 -0.61 -5.35
N ALA A 6 5.98 -0.07 -6.42
CA ALA A 6 6.08 1.37 -6.59
C ALA A 6 4.69 2.03 -6.60
N ALA A 7 3.71 1.42 -7.28
CA ALA A 7 2.34 1.94 -7.29
C ALA A 7 1.73 1.94 -5.90
N ALA A 8 1.91 0.86 -5.14
CA ALA A 8 1.40 0.77 -3.77
C ALA A 8 2.04 1.83 -2.86
N VAL A 9 3.35 2.00 -2.97
CA VAL A 9 4.10 2.99 -2.18
C VAL A 9 3.66 4.41 -2.51
N VAL A 10 3.46 4.71 -3.79
CA VAL A 10 2.95 6.03 -4.21
C VAL A 10 1.58 6.30 -3.58
N PHE A 11 0.70 5.30 -3.55
CA PHE A 11 -0.61 5.46 -2.95
C PHE A 11 -0.53 5.78 -1.45
N VAL A 12 0.25 4.99 -0.71
CA VAL A 12 0.44 5.23 0.73
C VAL A 12 1.06 6.60 0.97
N THR A 13 2.06 6.97 0.17
CA THR A 13 2.75 8.26 0.28
C THR A 13 1.78 9.42 0.05
N ARG A 14 0.87 9.29 -0.92
CA ARG A 14 -0.15 10.32 -1.15
C ARG A 14 -1.08 10.50 0.03
N LEU A 15 -1.46 9.41 0.69
CA LEU A 15 -2.27 9.50 1.91
C LEU A 15 -1.53 10.25 3.02
N ILE A 16 -0.24 9.97 3.18
CA ILE A 16 0.59 10.64 4.18
C ILE A 16 0.73 12.13 3.87
N LYS A 17 0.89 12.49 2.59
CA LYS A 17 1.04 13.89 2.17
C LYS A 17 -0.21 14.73 2.39
N LEU A 18 -1.39 14.11 2.48
CA LEU A 18 -2.61 14.84 2.84
C LEU A 18 -2.50 15.46 4.22
N ASN A 19 -1.68 14.89 5.08
CA ASN A 19 -1.36 15.43 6.38
C ASN A 19 0.00 16.14 6.28
N ASP A 20 0.00 17.44 6.13
CA ASP A 20 1.15 18.27 5.82
C ASP A 20 2.11 18.45 7.01
N SER A 21 2.12 17.51 7.96
CA SER A 21 2.93 17.61 9.17
C SER A 21 4.32 16.96 9.05
N ILE A 22 4.54 16.16 8.01
CA ILE A 22 5.80 15.43 7.84
C ILE A 22 6.63 16.12 6.76
N PRO A 23 7.92 16.46 7.07
CA PRO A 23 8.78 17.06 6.08
C PRO A 23 8.96 16.22 4.84
N LYS A 24 9.10 16.86 3.68
CA LYS A 24 9.24 16.18 2.40
C LYS A 24 10.37 15.16 2.40
N GLU A 25 11.49 15.49 2.99
CA GLU A 25 12.65 14.60 3.05
C GLU A 25 12.35 13.33 3.83
N LYS A 26 11.55 13.44 4.87
CA LYS A 26 11.13 12.28 5.67
C LYS A 26 10.12 11.42 4.90
N VAL A 27 9.24 12.03 4.11
CA VAL A 27 8.30 11.29 3.27
C VAL A 27 9.07 10.49 2.22
N GLU A 28 10.09 11.07 1.61
CA GLU A 28 10.92 10.38 0.63
C GLU A 28 11.70 9.23 1.25
N GLU A 29 12.25 9.43 2.44
CA GLU A 29 12.94 8.38 3.19
C GLU A 29 11.98 7.24 3.55
N PHE A 30 10.79 7.58 4.04
CA PHE A 30 9.75 6.59 4.34
C PHE A 30 9.37 5.79 3.09
N SER A 31 9.20 6.46 1.96
CA SER A 31 8.87 5.83 0.69
C SER A 31 9.89 4.77 0.30
N SER A 32 11.17 5.11 0.43
CA SER A 32 12.28 4.20 0.14
C SER A 32 12.27 3.00 1.09
N GLU A 33 12.09 3.25 2.39
CA GLU A 33 12.06 2.19 3.39
C GLU A 33 10.85 1.27 3.23
N LEU A 34 9.70 1.82 2.89
CA LEU A 34 8.50 1.01 2.64
C LEU A 34 8.70 0.13 1.41
N SER A 35 9.28 0.67 0.34
CA SER A 35 9.59 -0.13 -0.86
C SER A 35 10.48 -1.32 -0.51
N SER A 36 11.53 -1.09 0.27
CA SER A 36 12.44 -2.15 0.69
C SER A 36 11.73 -3.20 1.55
N ALA A 37 10.88 -2.76 2.47
CA ALA A 37 10.13 -3.66 3.34
C ALA A 37 9.18 -4.56 2.54
N LEU A 38 8.52 -3.99 1.52
CA LEU A 38 7.60 -4.76 0.69
C LEU A 38 8.32 -5.74 -0.24
N VAL A 39 9.46 -5.34 -0.81
CA VAL A 39 10.27 -6.25 -1.61
C VAL A 39 10.67 -7.46 -0.78
N GLU A 40 11.13 -7.24 0.44
CA GLU A 40 11.54 -8.32 1.33
C GLU A 40 10.35 -9.21 1.70
N LYS A 41 9.20 -8.62 1.99
CA LYS A 41 8.00 -9.35 2.37
C LYS A 41 7.47 -10.23 1.22
N PHE A 42 7.51 -9.74 -0.01
CA PHE A 42 6.87 -10.39 -1.15
C PHE A 42 7.77 -11.34 -1.92
N LYS A 43 9.07 -11.32 -1.73
CA LYS A 43 10.02 -12.00 -2.61
C LYS A 43 9.79 -13.50 -2.79
N ASN A 44 9.22 -14.19 -1.81
CA ASN A 44 8.92 -15.63 -1.89
C ASN A 44 7.43 -15.90 -2.10
N HIS A 45 6.66 -14.88 -2.44
CA HIS A 45 5.19 -14.97 -2.58
C HIS A 45 4.71 -14.30 -3.85
N TRP A 46 5.54 -14.26 -4.89
CA TRP A 46 5.22 -13.62 -6.16
C TRP A 46 5.08 -14.65 -7.26
N TYR A 47 3.89 -14.77 -7.83
CA TYR A 47 3.56 -15.80 -8.81
C TYR A 47 2.97 -15.15 -10.06
N GLU A 48 3.82 -14.93 -11.07
CA GLU A 48 3.42 -14.24 -12.31
C GLU A 48 2.29 -14.93 -13.06
N THR A 49 2.28 -16.28 -13.04
CA THR A 49 1.29 -17.06 -13.78
C THR A 49 0.03 -17.35 -12.97
N GLU A 50 0.05 -17.08 -11.67
CA GLU A 50 -1.09 -17.24 -10.78
C GLU A 50 -1.21 -16.01 -9.90
N PRO A 51 -1.72 -14.88 -10.46
CA PRO A 51 -1.64 -13.58 -9.79
C PRO A 51 -2.29 -13.51 -8.41
N THR A 52 -3.34 -14.28 -8.16
CA THR A 52 -4.02 -14.27 -6.86
C THR A 52 -3.38 -15.18 -5.83
N LYS A 53 -2.47 -16.06 -6.25
CA LYS A 53 -1.80 -16.96 -5.33
C LYS A 53 -0.89 -16.17 -4.39
N GLY A 54 -1.00 -16.44 -3.10
CA GLY A 54 -0.21 -15.75 -2.08
C GLY A 54 -0.69 -14.33 -1.78
N GLN A 55 -1.87 -13.96 -2.22
CA GLN A 55 -2.41 -12.61 -2.05
C GLN A 55 -2.47 -12.18 -0.59
N GLY A 56 -2.75 -13.10 0.32
CA GLY A 56 -2.74 -12.81 1.76
C GLY A 56 -1.39 -12.37 2.31
N TYR A 57 -0.29 -12.78 1.64
CA TYR A 57 1.07 -12.36 2.02
C TYR A 57 1.47 -11.04 1.38
N ARG A 58 0.72 -10.56 0.41
CA ARG A 58 1.06 -9.37 -0.36
C ARG A 58 0.05 -8.25 -0.13
N CYS A 59 -0.45 -8.11 1.07
CA CYS A 59 -1.35 -7.02 1.38
C CYS A 59 -0.79 -6.13 2.48
N ILE A 60 -1.17 -4.85 2.41
CA ILE A 60 -1.04 -3.89 3.49
C ILE A 60 -2.44 -3.75 4.07
N ARG A 61 -2.59 -3.94 5.38
CA ARG A 61 -3.91 -3.95 6.00
C ARG A 61 -3.91 -3.16 7.30
N ILE A 62 -4.88 -2.26 7.39
CA ILE A 62 -5.19 -1.49 8.59
C ILE A 62 -6.69 -1.62 8.83
N ASN A 63 -7.09 -2.03 10.03
CA ASN A 63 -8.49 -2.10 10.43
C ASN A 63 -8.61 -1.98 11.95
N PRO A 64 -9.83 -1.87 12.52
CA PRO A 64 -9.97 -1.72 13.98
C PRO A 64 -9.37 -2.87 14.79
N SER A 65 -9.35 -4.09 14.23
CA SER A 65 -8.76 -5.25 14.93
C SER A 65 -7.24 -5.27 14.82
N GLU A 66 -6.69 -4.75 13.72
CA GLU A 66 -5.26 -4.67 13.46
C GLU A 66 -4.93 -3.27 12.98
N PRO A 67 -4.80 -2.30 13.90
CA PRO A 67 -4.67 -0.89 13.53
C PRO A 67 -3.28 -0.52 12.98
N ILE A 68 -2.31 -1.41 13.08
CA ILE A 68 -0.94 -1.15 12.65
C ILE A 68 -0.50 -2.21 11.65
N ASP A 69 -0.14 -1.78 10.45
CA ASP A 69 0.45 -2.66 9.45
C ASP A 69 1.94 -2.83 9.72
N PRO A 70 2.45 -4.07 9.79
CA PRO A 70 3.86 -4.32 10.14
C PRO A 70 4.87 -3.71 9.16
N ALA A 71 4.58 -3.71 7.86
CA ALA A 71 5.51 -3.15 6.87
C ALA A 71 5.60 -1.64 7.00
N ILE A 72 4.45 -0.99 7.22
CA ILE A 72 4.40 0.46 7.43
C ILE A 72 5.11 0.82 8.74
N LEU A 73 4.89 0.06 9.80
CA LEU A 73 5.55 0.28 11.08
C LEU A 73 7.07 0.18 10.94
N LYS A 74 7.54 -0.85 10.24
CA LYS A 74 8.97 -1.02 10.02
C LYS A 74 9.57 0.17 9.27
N ALA A 75 8.91 0.62 8.22
CA ALA A 75 9.36 1.78 7.45
C ALA A 75 9.40 3.05 8.29
N ALA A 76 8.37 3.28 9.10
CA ALA A 76 8.32 4.45 9.99
C ALA A 76 9.45 4.41 11.01
N ASN A 77 9.69 3.27 11.63
CA ASN A 77 10.76 3.10 12.61
C ASN A 77 12.14 3.37 12.00
N GLN A 78 12.36 2.92 10.77
CA GLN A 78 13.63 3.14 10.06
C GLN A 78 13.90 4.62 9.80
N CYS A 79 12.84 5.42 9.67
CA CYS A 79 12.95 6.86 9.42
C CYS A 79 12.88 7.69 10.70
N GLY A 80 12.71 7.06 11.86
CA GLY A 80 12.52 7.78 13.11
C GLY A 80 11.18 8.48 13.24
N LEU A 81 10.17 8.02 12.48
CA LEU A 81 8.81 8.55 12.56
C LEU A 81 7.96 7.71 13.51
N GLN A 82 7.06 8.37 14.23
CA GLN A 82 6.03 7.67 14.99
C GLN A 82 4.93 7.21 14.02
N TYR A 83 4.40 6.02 14.24
CA TYR A 83 3.31 5.51 13.38
C TYR A 83 2.11 6.47 13.37
N THR A 84 1.79 7.05 14.52
CA THR A 84 0.68 7.99 14.64
C THR A 84 0.88 9.27 13.84
N ASP A 85 2.13 9.67 13.56
CA ASP A 85 2.43 10.86 12.77
C ASP A 85 2.03 10.70 11.30
N LEU A 86 1.90 9.46 10.83
CA LEU A 86 1.52 9.19 9.45
C LEU A 86 0.06 9.51 9.18
N ASN A 87 -0.77 9.53 10.22
CA ASN A 87 -2.18 9.85 10.15
C ASN A 87 -2.92 9.07 9.05
N LEU A 88 -2.65 7.78 8.99
CA LEU A 88 -3.28 6.88 8.03
C LEU A 88 -4.74 6.61 8.39
N PRO A 89 -5.57 6.23 7.41
CA PRO A 89 -6.97 5.95 7.69
C PRO A 89 -7.13 4.73 8.61
N GLN A 90 -8.27 4.66 9.30
CA GLN A 90 -8.58 3.56 10.21
C GLN A 90 -8.85 2.25 9.46
N GLU A 91 -9.24 2.34 8.20
CA GLU A 91 -9.47 1.18 7.35
C GLU A 91 -8.81 1.39 6.00
N LEU A 92 -7.88 0.51 5.67
CA LEU A 92 -7.15 0.52 4.41
C LEU A 92 -6.71 -0.90 4.12
N THR A 93 -6.98 -1.38 2.93
CA THR A 93 -6.39 -2.63 2.44
C THR A 93 -5.85 -2.41 1.05
N LEU A 94 -4.57 -2.73 0.88
CA LEU A 94 -3.89 -2.71 -0.40
C LEU A 94 -3.48 -4.13 -0.74
N TRP A 95 -3.94 -4.62 -1.88
CA TRP A 95 -3.48 -5.90 -2.43
C TRP A 95 -2.51 -5.59 -3.57
N VAL A 96 -1.31 -6.16 -3.49
CA VAL A 96 -0.27 -5.96 -4.50
C VAL A 96 -0.12 -7.27 -5.26
N ASP A 97 -0.70 -7.30 -6.44
CA ASP A 97 -0.71 -8.49 -7.28
C ASP A 97 0.11 -8.25 -8.55
N PRO A 98 0.61 -9.31 -9.20
CA PRO A 98 1.23 -9.15 -10.51
C PRO A 98 0.30 -8.38 -11.46
N LYS A 99 0.80 -7.27 -12.00
CA LYS A 99 0.14 -6.38 -12.97
C LYS A 99 -1.03 -5.56 -12.43
N GLU A 100 -1.41 -5.72 -11.16
CA GLU A 100 -2.53 -4.97 -10.62
C GLU A 100 -2.33 -4.65 -9.14
N VAL A 101 -2.59 -3.40 -8.76
CA VAL A 101 -2.65 -3.00 -7.36
C VAL A 101 -4.07 -2.54 -7.07
N CYS A 102 -4.69 -3.14 -6.07
CA CYS A 102 -6.06 -2.83 -5.68
C CYS A 102 -6.07 -2.28 -4.26
N CYS A 103 -6.77 -1.17 -4.06
CA CYS A 103 -6.89 -0.54 -2.75
C CYS A 103 -8.35 -0.39 -2.37
N ARG A 104 -8.69 -0.86 -1.18
CA ARG A 104 -9.98 -0.57 -0.56
C ARG A 104 -9.74 0.44 0.55
N TYR A 105 -10.36 1.61 0.39
CA TYR A 105 -10.16 2.75 1.27
C TYR A 105 -11.53 3.34 1.61
N VAL A 106 -11.92 3.24 2.87
CA VAL A 106 -13.21 3.73 3.39
C VAL A 106 -14.38 3.13 2.59
N PHE A 107 -15.03 3.91 1.70
CA PHE A 107 -16.20 3.47 0.94
C PHE A 107 -15.93 3.28 -0.54
N VAL A 108 -14.67 3.36 -0.98
CA VAL A 108 -14.29 3.25 -2.38
C VAL A 108 -13.22 2.19 -2.57
N ILE A 109 -13.18 1.64 -3.77
CA ILE A 109 -12.10 0.74 -4.18
C ILE A 109 -11.41 1.39 -5.36
N ILE A 110 -10.08 1.46 -5.27
CA ILE A 110 -9.23 2.06 -6.28
C ILE A 110 -8.37 0.96 -6.88
N VAL A 111 -8.42 0.83 -8.21
CA VAL A 111 -7.64 -0.18 -8.91
C VAL A 111 -6.65 0.50 -9.84
N TYR A 112 -5.38 0.13 -9.72
CA TYR A 112 -4.33 0.57 -10.63
C TYR A 112 -3.89 -0.60 -11.49
N ASP A 113 -4.04 -0.43 -12.79
CA ASP A 113 -3.67 -1.45 -13.78
C ASP A 113 -2.29 -1.12 -14.34
N ILE A 114 -1.31 -1.90 -13.92
CA ILE A 114 0.09 -1.71 -14.32
C ILE A 114 0.24 -1.93 -15.84
N PHE A 115 -0.49 -2.91 -16.38
CA PHE A 115 -0.36 -3.28 -17.78
C PHE A 115 -0.73 -2.16 -18.74
N PHE A 116 -1.80 -1.42 -18.42
CA PHE A 116 -2.26 -0.30 -19.24
C PHE A 116 -1.70 1.04 -18.79
N ASN A 117 -0.89 1.03 -17.73
CA ASN A 117 -0.33 2.24 -17.13
C ASN A 117 -1.41 3.29 -16.86
N ASN A 118 -2.61 2.83 -16.51
CA ASN A 118 -3.71 3.70 -16.18
C ASN A 118 -3.67 4.10 -14.72
N LEU A 119 -4.01 5.36 -14.46
CA LEU A 119 -4.20 5.84 -13.11
C LEU A 119 -5.35 5.10 -12.45
N PHE A 120 -5.41 5.18 -11.13
CA PHE A 120 -6.41 4.47 -10.33
C PHE A 120 -7.82 4.70 -10.84
N LYS A 121 -8.54 3.60 -11.08
CA LYS A 121 -9.99 3.65 -11.28
C LYS A 121 -10.64 3.63 -9.91
N VAL A 122 -11.51 4.59 -9.67
CA VAL A 122 -12.27 4.65 -8.42
C VAL A 122 -13.62 4.00 -8.65
N LEU A 123 -13.88 2.91 -7.93
CA LEU A 123 -15.14 2.20 -8.01
C LEU A 123 -15.85 2.25 -6.66
N PRO A 124 -17.15 2.56 -6.64
CA PRO A 124 -17.92 2.50 -5.40
C PRO A 124 -17.89 1.08 -4.82
N LYS A 125 -17.71 0.96 -3.50
CA LYS A 125 -17.59 -0.32 -2.82
C LYS A 125 -18.75 -1.27 -3.12
N HIS A 126 -19.97 -0.73 -3.26
CA HIS A 126 -21.16 -1.54 -3.49
C HIS A 126 -21.21 -2.19 -4.87
N LEU A 127 -20.40 -1.74 -5.83
CA LEU A 127 -20.34 -2.31 -7.18
C LEU A 127 -19.35 -3.48 -7.27
N LEU A 128 -18.60 -3.73 -6.21
CA LEU A 128 -17.58 -4.78 -6.18
C LEU A 128 -17.97 -5.82 -5.14
N GLN A 129 -18.27 -7.01 -5.62
CA GLN A 129 -18.56 -8.17 -4.77
C GLN A 129 -17.23 -8.79 -4.34
N ILE A 130 -16.59 -8.14 -3.38
CA ILE A 130 -15.34 -8.64 -2.84
C ILE A 130 -15.54 -9.00 -1.37
#